data_8a388c36c930190a0f79a84d2f0a78f6
#
_entry.id   8a388c36c930190a0f79a84d2f0a78f6
#
_cell.length_a   1.000
_cell.length_b   1.000
_cell.length_c   1.000
_cell.angle_alpha   90.00
_cell.angle_beta   90.00
_cell.angle_gamma   90.00
#
_symmetry.space_group_name_H-M   'P 1'
#
loop_
_entity.id
_entity.type
_entity.pdbx_description
1 polymer ?
#
loop_
_entity_poly.entity_id
_entity_poly.type
_entity_poly.pdbx_seq_one_letter_code
_entity_poly.pdbx_strand_id
1 'polypeptide(L)'
;VGSMDNPFAVTFLQILRCLLFFFGIHPSVLSPITSPISTQFLAENMEMVKAGGKAMHFFTPGVESAFGNFTGTGVTFGLVFWCLLSKSKAQKQVGRVALIPALFGINEPILFGAPIVLNPIFFIPYVICGGIIGTIPHWMMSLGWVSCSTFTPPYVGVFLEGFLTNGDYMSIVANGIQLILSILIWYPFF
;
A
#
# COMPACT_ATOMS: atom_id res chain seq x y z
N VAL A 1 -21.59 3.02 -5.21
CA VAL A 1 -20.51 3.93 -4.84
C VAL A 1 -20.22 3.79 -3.34
N GLY A 2 -21.19 3.95 -2.43
CA GLY A 2 -20.97 3.86 -0.97
C GLY A 2 -20.41 2.53 -0.45
N SER A 3 -20.49 1.45 -1.22
CA SER A 3 -19.95 0.15 -0.81
C SER A 3 -18.43 0.06 -0.86
N MET A 4 -17.74 0.97 -1.57
CA MET A 4 -16.27 0.99 -1.66
C MET A 4 -15.61 1.65 -0.44
N ASP A 5 -16.34 2.47 0.30
CA ASP A 5 -15.88 3.08 1.55
C ASP A 5 -16.13 2.16 2.76
N ASN A 6 -15.73 0.91 2.59
CA ASN A 6 -15.83 -0.14 3.59
C ASN A 6 -14.46 -0.83 3.68
N PRO A 7 -13.86 -0.99 4.87
CA PRO A 7 -12.54 -1.61 5.02
C PRO A 7 -12.43 -3.01 4.40
N PHE A 8 -13.51 -3.81 4.45
CA PHE A 8 -13.55 -5.14 3.81
C PHE A 8 -13.48 -5.03 2.28
N ALA A 9 -14.22 -4.08 1.68
CA ALA A 9 -14.21 -3.87 0.24
C ALA A 9 -12.82 -3.40 -0.24
N VAL A 10 -12.19 -2.48 0.49
CA VAL A 10 -10.83 -2.03 0.19
C VAL A 10 -9.83 -3.16 0.36
N THR A 11 -9.97 -4.00 1.40
CA THR A 11 -9.09 -5.17 1.61
C THR A 11 -9.24 -6.17 0.45
N PHE A 12 -10.47 -6.46 0.04
CA PHE A 12 -10.72 -7.33 -1.12
C PHE A 12 -10.10 -6.75 -2.40
N LEU A 13 -10.29 -5.45 -2.64
CA LEU A 13 -9.69 -4.76 -3.79
C LEU A 13 -8.16 -4.85 -3.77
N GLN A 14 -7.54 -4.67 -2.62
CA GLN A 14 -6.09 -4.73 -2.50
C GLN A 14 -5.56 -6.14 -2.70
N ILE A 15 -6.23 -7.16 -2.17
CA ILE A 15 -5.92 -8.57 -2.46
C ILE A 15 -6.06 -8.84 -3.97
N LEU A 16 -7.11 -8.33 -4.61
CA LEU A 16 -7.31 -8.48 -6.05
C LEU A 16 -6.19 -7.80 -6.86
N ARG A 17 -5.74 -6.62 -6.45
CA ARG A 17 -4.58 -5.94 -7.07
C ARG A 17 -3.31 -6.78 -6.97
N CYS A 18 -3.03 -7.33 -5.79
CA CYS A 18 -1.90 -8.23 -5.59
C CYS A 18 -2.03 -9.50 -6.43
N LEU A 19 -3.24 -10.07 -6.51
CA LEU A 19 -3.51 -11.26 -7.31
C LEU A 19 -3.29 -11.01 -8.80
N LEU A 20 -3.78 -9.89 -9.34
CA LEU A 20 -3.55 -9.52 -10.73
C LEU A 20 -2.06 -9.39 -11.02
N PHE A 21 -1.34 -8.68 -10.17
CA PHE A 21 0.11 -8.51 -10.35
C PHE A 21 0.88 -9.82 -10.19
N PHE A 22 0.43 -10.70 -9.32
CA PHE A 22 0.98 -12.06 -9.21
C PHE A 22 0.86 -12.85 -10.52
N PHE A 23 -0.20 -12.63 -11.29
CA PHE A 23 -0.36 -13.18 -12.64
C PHE A 23 0.29 -12.34 -13.75
N GLY A 24 1.05 -11.31 -13.41
CA GLY A 24 1.73 -10.45 -14.37
C GLY A 24 0.84 -9.35 -14.98
N ILE A 25 -0.37 -9.17 -14.47
CA ILE A 25 -1.29 -8.12 -14.90
C ILE A 25 -1.13 -6.91 -13.98
N HIS A 26 -0.67 -5.79 -14.52
CA HIS A 26 -0.45 -4.59 -13.71
C HIS A 26 -1.78 -4.08 -13.11
N PRO A 27 -1.83 -3.78 -11.78
CA PRO A 27 -3.06 -3.39 -11.08
C PRO A 27 -3.77 -2.15 -11.63
N SER A 28 -3.07 -1.32 -12.40
CA SER A 28 -3.64 -0.14 -13.06
C SER A 28 -4.81 -0.45 -14.00
N VAL A 29 -5.00 -1.70 -14.41
CA VAL A 29 -6.19 -2.12 -15.18
C VAL A 29 -7.51 -1.87 -14.42
N LEU A 30 -7.45 -1.76 -13.09
CA LEU A 30 -8.60 -1.41 -12.27
C LEU A 30 -8.81 0.10 -12.11
N SER A 31 -7.83 0.94 -12.49
CA SER A 31 -7.90 2.39 -12.32
C SER A 31 -9.09 3.05 -13.01
N PRO A 32 -9.54 2.65 -14.21
CA PRO A 32 -10.72 3.24 -14.84
C PRO A 32 -11.99 3.13 -13.99
N ILE A 33 -12.06 2.10 -13.13
CA ILE A 33 -13.20 1.87 -12.23
C ILE A 33 -12.96 2.54 -10.87
N THR A 34 -11.75 2.40 -10.31
CA THR A 34 -11.46 2.83 -8.94
C THR A 34 -11.16 4.33 -8.82
N SER A 35 -10.50 4.94 -9.82
CA SER A 35 -10.09 6.35 -9.74
C SER A 35 -11.27 7.33 -9.73
N PRO A 36 -12.35 7.18 -10.52
CA PRO A 36 -13.49 8.08 -10.42
C PRO A 36 -14.13 8.04 -9.03
N ILE A 37 -14.25 6.84 -8.44
CA ILE A 37 -14.86 6.65 -7.11
C ILE A 37 -14.00 7.32 -6.03
N SER A 38 -12.69 7.04 -6.03
CA SER A 38 -11.79 7.61 -5.02
C SER A 38 -11.67 9.14 -5.12
N THR A 39 -11.72 9.69 -6.35
CA THR A 39 -11.70 11.14 -6.58
C THR A 39 -13.01 11.78 -6.11
N GLN A 40 -14.16 11.13 -6.31
CA GLN A 40 -15.44 11.59 -5.78
C GLN A 40 -15.40 11.66 -4.25
N PHE A 41 -14.93 10.62 -3.57
CA PHE A 41 -14.81 10.61 -2.10
C PHE A 41 -13.85 11.68 -1.58
N LEU A 42 -12.78 11.97 -2.31
CA LEU A 42 -11.91 13.09 -1.96
C LEU A 42 -12.66 14.44 -2.04
N ALA A 43 -13.44 14.66 -3.10
CA ALA A 43 -14.24 15.88 -3.26
C ALA A 43 -15.28 16.01 -2.13
N GLU A 44 -15.97 14.93 -1.79
CA GLU A 44 -16.93 14.88 -0.68
C GLU A 44 -16.26 15.20 0.67
N ASN A 45 -15.06 14.65 0.95
CA ASN A 45 -14.27 14.98 2.13
C ASN A 45 -13.93 16.47 2.20
N MET A 46 -13.51 17.05 1.06
CA MET A 46 -13.18 18.49 0.99
C MET A 46 -14.42 19.37 1.28
N GLU A 47 -15.58 18.99 0.77
CA GLU A 47 -16.84 19.71 1.04
C GLU A 47 -17.26 19.58 2.50
N MET A 48 -17.18 18.40 3.10
CA MET A 48 -17.46 18.15 4.51
C MET A 48 -16.61 19.07 5.41
N VAL A 49 -15.30 19.16 5.14
CA VAL A 49 -14.39 19.99 5.93
C VAL A 49 -14.65 21.48 5.71
N LYS A 50 -14.96 21.92 4.48
CA LYS A 50 -15.37 23.31 4.21
C LYS A 50 -16.65 23.70 4.96
N ALA A 51 -17.56 22.75 5.16
CA ALA A 51 -18.80 22.95 5.93
C ALA A 51 -18.56 22.90 7.47
N GLY A 52 -17.30 22.79 7.93
CA GLY A 52 -16.96 22.71 9.36
C GLY A 52 -17.08 21.31 9.97
N GLY A 53 -17.30 20.28 9.16
CA GLY A 53 -17.33 18.87 9.56
C GLY A 53 -15.95 18.21 9.50
N LYS A 54 -15.95 16.89 9.62
CA LYS A 54 -14.75 16.06 9.49
C LYS A 54 -14.82 15.24 8.19
N ALA A 55 -13.68 15.01 7.55
CA ALA A 55 -13.55 14.04 6.47
C ALA A 55 -13.93 12.64 6.98
N MET A 56 -14.72 11.89 6.23
CA MET A 56 -15.22 10.57 6.63
C MET A 56 -14.79 9.44 5.68
N HIS A 57 -14.56 9.78 4.41
CA HIS A 57 -14.18 8.81 3.41
C HIS A 57 -12.67 8.52 3.45
N PHE A 58 -12.32 7.25 3.55
CA PHE A 58 -10.91 6.81 3.58
C PHE A 58 -10.44 6.21 2.25
N PHE A 59 -11.34 5.87 1.33
CA PHE A 59 -10.95 5.41 -0.02
C PHE A 59 -10.73 6.62 -0.95
N THR A 60 -9.60 7.31 -0.80
CA THR A 60 -9.22 8.49 -1.58
C THR A 60 -7.89 8.27 -2.30
N PRO A 61 -7.58 9.01 -3.39
CA PRO A 61 -6.34 8.81 -4.15
C PRO A 61 -5.06 8.95 -3.31
N GLY A 62 -5.03 9.93 -2.39
CA GLY A 62 -3.89 10.12 -1.48
C GLY A 62 -3.69 8.95 -0.52
N VAL A 63 -4.77 8.43 0.05
CA VAL A 63 -4.74 7.27 0.96
C VAL A 63 -4.31 6.00 0.22
N GLU A 64 -4.83 5.78 -0.99
CA GLU A 64 -4.45 4.65 -1.83
C GLU A 64 -2.95 4.69 -2.21
N SER A 65 -2.42 5.88 -2.51
CA SER A 65 -0.99 6.06 -2.79
C SER A 65 -0.14 5.83 -1.56
N ALA A 66 -0.42 6.55 -0.47
CA ALA A 66 0.42 6.57 0.73
C ALA A 66 0.40 5.26 1.53
N PHE A 67 -0.71 4.51 1.47
CA PHE A 67 -0.91 3.33 2.32
C PHE A 67 -1.21 2.06 1.54
N GLY A 68 -2.10 2.10 0.54
CA GLY A 68 -2.41 0.94 -0.28
C GLY A 68 -1.22 0.46 -1.11
N ASN A 69 -0.42 1.40 -1.60
CA ASN A 69 0.81 1.15 -2.35
C ASN A 69 2.09 1.40 -1.54
N PHE A 70 2.00 1.36 -0.21
CA PHE A 70 3.17 1.52 0.67
C PHE A 70 4.27 0.52 0.30
N THR A 71 5.43 1.04 -0.12
CA THR A 71 6.54 0.25 -0.68
C THR A 71 6.18 -0.61 -1.90
N GLY A 72 5.15 -0.20 -2.63
CA GLY A 72 4.60 -0.89 -3.79
C GLY A 72 3.49 -1.90 -3.47
N THR A 73 2.76 -2.33 -4.49
CA THR A 73 1.66 -3.29 -4.34
C THR A 73 2.13 -4.56 -3.63
N GLY A 74 1.41 -4.95 -2.57
CA GLY A 74 1.75 -6.14 -1.76
C GLY A 74 2.77 -5.89 -0.64
N VAL A 75 3.11 -4.63 -0.37
CA VAL A 75 4.00 -4.20 0.73
C VAL A 75 5.29 -5.02 0.78
N THR A 76 6.05 -4.97 -0.31
CA THR A 76 7.18 -5.90 -0.56
C THR A 76 8.50 -5.52 0.11
N PHE A 77 8.56 -4.44 0.90
CA PHE A 77 9.81 -4.01 1.54
C PHE A 77 10.43 -5.08 2.45
N GLY A 78 9.61 -5.91 3.11
CA GLY A 78 10.11 -7.01 3.92
C GLY A 78 11.01 -7.97 3.14
N LEU A 79 10.64 -8.29 1.89
CA LEU A 79 11.47 -9.10 1.02
C LEU A 79 12.76 -8.36 0.60
N VAL A 80 12.66 -7.06 0.30
CA VAL A 80 13.85 -6.24 0.00
C VAL A 80 14.82 -6.27 1.18
N PHE A 81 14.30 -6.10 2.42
CA PHE A 81 15.10 -6.14 3.64
C PHE A 81 15.83 -7.49 3.79
N TRP A 82 15.14 -8.61 3.63
CA TRP A 82 15.76 -9.94 3.73
C TRP A 82 16.75 -10.19 2.60
N CYS A 83 16.47 -9.74 1.38
CA CYS A 83 17.42 -9.82 0.27
C CYS A 83 18.73 -9.08 0.60
N LEU A 84 18.68 -7.91 1.23
CA LEU A 84 19.87 -7.16 1.64
C LEU A 84 20.72 -7.91 2.68
N LEU A 85 20.09 -8.67 3.57
CA LEU A 85 20.73 -9.46 4.61
C LEU A 85 21.17 -10.86 4.12
N SER A 86 20.76 -11.27 2.92
CA SER A 86 21.05 -12.60 2.38
C SER A 86 22.56 -12.90 2.30
N LYS A 87 22.92 -14.16 2.48
CA LYS A 87 24.26 -14.69 2.19
C LYS A 87 24.50 -14.85 0.69
N SER A 88 23.44 -15.00 -0.11
CA SER A 88 23.50 -15.10 -1.56
C SER A 88 23.87 -13.76 -2.19
N LYS A 89 24.95 -13.74 -2.97
CA LYS A 89 25.37 -12.52 -3.71
C LYS A 89 24.28 -12.04 -4.69
N ALA A 90 23.59 -12.97 -5.34
CA ALA A 90 22.53 -12.65 -6.28
C ALA A 90 21.34 -11.98 -5.59
N GLN A 91 20.83 -12.57 -4.50
CA GLN A 91 19.73 -11.97 -3.74
C GLN A 91 20.11 -10.61 -3.15
N LYS A 92 21.33 -10.48 -2.61
CA LYS A 92 21.83 -9.19 -2.10
C LYS A 92 21.88 -8.12 -3.18
N GLN A 93 22.24 -8.49 -4.42
CA GLN A 93 22.22 -7.55 -5.54
C GLN A 93 20.80 -7.11 -5.88
N VAL A 94 19.83 -8.04 -5.91
CA VAL A 94 18.41 -7.71 -6.08
C VAL A 94 17.94 -6.74 -5.00
N GLY A 95 18.23 -7.02 -3.73
CA GLY A 95 17.87 -6.12 -2.62
C GLY A 95 18.46 -4.71 -2.76
N ARG A 96 19.71 -4.60 -3.22
CA ARG A 96 20.36 -3.29 -3.45
C ARG A 96 19.72 -2.49 -4.57
N VAL A 97 19.36 -3.15 -5.66
CA VAL A 97 18.69 -2.51 -6.80
C VAL A 97 17.26 -2.09 -6.44
N ALA A 98 16.57 -2.91 -5.64
CA ALA A 98 15.19 -2.68 -5.26
C ALA A 98 15.02 -1.66 -4.10
N LEU A 99 16.06 -1.40 -3.29
CA LEU A 99 15.95 -0.58 -2.07
C LEU A 99 15.42 0.83 -2.34
N ILE A 100 16.07 1.57 -3.20
CA ILE A 100 15.68 2.96 -3.48
C ILE A 100 14.30 3.02 -4.15
N PRO A 101 14.01 2.25 -5.22
CA PRO A 101 12.66 2.19 -5.79
C PRO A 101 11.58 1.86 -4.75
N ALA A 102 11.80 0.88 -3.88
CA ALA A 102 10.82 0.50 -2.86
C ALA A 102 10.49 1.63 -1.87
N LEU A 103 11.45 2.50 -1.53
CA LEU A 103 11.22 3.70 -0.73
C LEU A 103 10.37 4.76 -1.46
N PHE A 104 10.22 4.62 -2.77
CA PHE A 104 9.36 5.45 -3.62
C PHE A 104 8.15 4.69 -4.16
N GLY A 105 7.71 3.60 -3.49
CA GLY A 105 6.51 2.85 -3.86
C GLY A 105 6.62 2.04 -5.14
N ILE A 106 7.83 1.87 -5.69
CA ILE A 106 8.11 1.14 -6.92
C ILE A 106 8.68 -0.22 -6.56
N ASN A 107 7.95 -1.29 -6.81
CA ASN A 107 8.37 -2.64 -6.42
C ASN A 107 8.65 -3.60 -7.59
N GLU A 108 8.62 -3.14 -8.82
CA GLU A 108 8.95 -3.96 -9.99
C GLU A 108 10.37 -4.58 -9.91
N PRO A 109 11.40 -3.88 -9.40
CA PRO A 109 12.72 -4.48 -9.26
C PRO A 109 12.75 -5.69 -8.33
N ILE A 110 11.96 -5.69 -7.24
CA ILE A 110 11.87 -6.86 -6.36
C ILE A 110 10.93 -7.93 -6.91
N LEU A 111 9.83 -7.55 -7.56
CA LEU A 111 8.87 -8.47 -8.17
C LEU A 111 9.52 -9.38 -9.23
N PHE A 112 10.35 -8.80 -10.07
CA PHE A 112 11.03 -9.55 -11.14
C PHE A 112 12.40 -10.06 -10.72
N GLY A 113 13.10 -9.36 -9.83
CA GLY A 113 14.42 -9.77 -9.35
C GLY A 113 14.39 -10.94 -8.38
N ALA A 114 13.38 -11.01 -7.51
CA ALA A 114 13.14 -12.13 -6.60
C ALA A 114 11.99 -13.03 -7.06
N PRO A 115 11.88 -13.37 -8.32
CA PRO A 115 10.77 -13.87 -9.11
C PRO A 115 9.49 -14.17 -8.30
N ILE A 116 8.74 -13.12 -7.94
CA ILE A 116 7.47 -13.25 -7.19
C ILE A 116 6.35 -13.71 -8.11
N VAL A 117 6.34 -13.17 -9.35
CA VAL A 117 5.30 -13.45 -10.34
C VAL A 117 5.24 -14.94 -10.63
N LEU A 118 4.04 -15.52 -10.50
CA LEU A 118 3.74 -16.94 -10.69
C LEU A 118 4.55 -17.91 -9.79
N ASN A 119 5.18 -17.42 -8.74
CA ASN A 119 5.90 -18.27 -7.79
C ASN A 119 4.98 -18.68 -6.62
N PRO A 120 4.59 -19.98 -6.54
CA PRO A 120 3.63 -20.42 -5.53
C PRO A 120 4.11 -20.22 -4.09
N ILE A 121 5.42 -20.19 -3.84
CA ILE A 121 5.99 -19.94 -2.50
C ILE A 121 5.62 -18.54 -2.02
N PHE A 122 5.60 -17.56 -2.92
CA PHE A 122 5.32 -16.17 -2.59
C PHE A 122 3.84 -15.79 -2.71
N PHE A 123 2.96 -16.73 -3.07
CA PHE A 123 1.53 -16.45 -3.21
C PHE A 123 0.94 -15.93 -1.87
N ILE A 124 1.16 -16.65 -0.78
CA ILE A 124 0.62 -16.27 0.53
C ILE A 124 1.16 -14.93 1.02
N PRO A 125 2.50 -14.72 1.12
CA PRO A 125 3.03 -13.46 1.65
C PRO A 125 2.72 -12.28 0.74
N TYR A 126 2.69 -12.44 -0.57
CA TYR A 126 2.45 -11.36 -1.51
C TYR A 126 0.96 -11.04 -1.69
N VAL A 127 0.14 -12.06 -2.03
CA VAL A 127 -1.27 -11.84 -2.40
C VAL A 127 -2.13 -11.64 -1.14
N ILE A 128 -2.06 -12.58 -0.21
CA ILE A 128 -2.96 -12.55 0.95
C ILE A 128 -2.44 -11.58 2.00
N CYS A 129 -1.22 -11.82 2.50
CA CYS A 129 -0.69 -11.00 3.59
C CYS A 129 -0.38 -9.58 3.12
N GLY A 130 0.22 -9.41 1.93
CA GLY A 130 0.50 -8.10 1.36
C GLY A 130 -0.77 -7.28 1.10
N GLY A 131 -1.83 -7.92 0.59
CA GLY A 131 -3.13 -7.28 0.43
C GLY A 131 -3.74 -6.81 1.76
N ILE A 132 -3.67 -7.63 2.81
CA ILE A 132 -4.17 -7.27 4.15
C ILE A 132 -3.32 -6.15 4.77
N ILE A 133 -1.98 -6.28 4.74
CA ILE A 133 -1.08 -5.27 5.31
C ILE A 133 -1.29 -3.90 4.64
N GLY A 134 -1.47 -3.88 3.31
CA GLY A 134 -1.73 -2.66 2.55
C GLY A 134 -2.98 -1.89 3.00
N THR A 135 -3.92 -2.56 3.67
CA THR A 135 -5.18 -1.96 4.10
C THR A 135 -5.28 -1.68 5.60
N ILE A 136 -4.26 -2.00 6.40
CA ILE A 136 -4.25 -1.71 7.85
C ILE A 136 -4.58 -0.23 8.14
N PRO A 137 -4.00 0.76 7.45
CA PRO A 137 -4.34 2.16 7.70
C PRO A 137 -5.81 2.49 7.38
N HIS A 138 -6.43 1.85 6.40
CA HIS A 138 -7.86 2.02 6.10
C HIS A 138 -8.72 1.53 7.27
N TRP A 139 -8.35 0.40 7.90
CA TRP A 139 -8.99 -0.07 9.11
C TRP A 139 -8.79 0.90 10.27
N MET A 140 -7.59 1.45 10.43
CA MET A 140 -7.31 2.47 11.46
C MET A 140 -8.13 3.74 11.22
N MET A 141 -8.33 4.16 9.97
CA MET A 141 -9.19 5.29 9.61
C MET A 141 -10.66 5.01 9.93
N SER A 142 -11.16 3.83 9.60
CA SER A 142 -12.54 3.43 9.90
C SER A 142 -12.84 3.38 11.40
N LEU A 143 -11.82 3.12 12.23
CA LEU A 143 -11.89 3.14 13.69
C LEU A 143 -11.66 4.55 14.28
N GLY A 144 -11.34 5.52 13.45
CA GLY A 144 -11.06 6.89 13.89
C GLY A 144 -9.69 7.09 14.54
N TRP A 145 -8.76 6.15 14.38
CA TRP A 145 -7.39 6.25 14.92
C TRP A 145 -6.46 7.06 14.02
N VAL A 146 -6.75 7.09 12.73
CA VAL A 146 -6.05 7.89 11.72
C VAL A 146 -7.08 8.77 11.03
N SER A 147 -6.73 10.02 10.77
CA SER A 147 -7.62 10.98 10.11
C SER A 147 -7.79 10.65 8.62
N CYS A 148 -8.99 10.87 8.08
CA CYS A 148 -9.23 10.76 6.65
C CYS A 148 -8.63 11.94 5.88
N SER A 149 -8.31 11.71 4.61
CA SER A 149 -7.63 12.69 3.77
C SER A 149 -8.59 13.69 3.13
N THR A 150 -8.11 14.93 3.00
CA THR A 150 -8.72 15.99 2.18
C THR A 150 -7.79 16.48 1.07
N PHE A 151 -6.65 15.82 0.92
CA PHE A 151 -5.62 16.26 -0.02
C PHE A 151 -4.88 15.06 -0.62
N THR A 152 -4.42 15.19 -1.84
CA THR A 152 -3.52 14.21 -2.49
C THR A 152 -2.18 14.91 -2.69
N PRO A 153 -1.15 14.61 -1.87
CA PRO A 153 0.18 15.21 -2.03
C PRO A 153 0.87 14.68 -3.31
N PRO A 154 1.86 15.41 -3.82
CA PRO A 154 2.79 14.82 -4.77
C PRO A 154 3.54 13.67 -4.08
N TYR A 155 3.93 12.66 -4.86
CA TYR A 155 4.67 11.52 -4.30
C TYR A 155 6.05 11.96 -3.79
N VAL A 156 6.29 11.78 -2.50
CA VAL A 156 7.53 12.21 -1.81
C VAL A 156 8.26 11.06 -1.11
N GLY A 157 7.76 9.85 -1.29
CA GLY A 157 8.29 8.65 -0.67
C GLY A 157 7.53 8.22 0.59
N VAL A 158 7.76 6.97 1.00
CA VAL A 158 7.11 6.32 2.13
C VAL A 158 7.27 7.14 3.43
N PHE A 159 6.38 6.99 4.39
CA PHE A 159 6.25 7.76 5.65
C PHE A 159 5.85 9.23 5.48
N LEU A 160 6.56 10.01 4.63
CA LEU A 160 6.24 11.43 4.44
C LEU A 160 4.92 11.60 3.70
N GLU A 161 4.65 10.78 2.70
CA GLU A 161 3.41 10.83 1.94
C GLU A 161 2.20 10.57 2.82
N GLY A 162 2.26 9.57 3.72
CA GLY A 162 1.20 9.30 4.68
C GLY A 162 0.89 10.50 5.56
N PHE A 163 1.91 11.12 6.13
CA PHE A 163 1.73 12.33 6.93
C PHE A 163 1.17 13.51 6.13
N LEU A 164 1.70 13.74 4.93
CA LEU A 164 1.24 14.84 4.09
C LEU A 164 -0.20 14.66 3.59
N THR A 165 -0.64 13.41 3.42
CA THR A 165 -1.98 13.08 2.92
C THR A 165 -3.09 13.55 3.86
N ASN A 166 -2.91 13.45 5.16
CA ASN A 166 -3.95 13.78 6.15
C ASN A 166 -3.49 14.68 7.31
N GLY A 167 -2.21 15.06 7.35
CA GLY A 167 -1.67 15.91 8.42
C GLY A 167 -1.61 15.25 9.79
N ASP A 168 -1.72 13.92 9.87
CA ASP A 168 -1.84 13.16 11.10
C ASP A 168 -0.57 12.33 11.37
N TYR A 169 0.07 12.51 12.53
CA TYR A 169 1.23 11.73 12.93
C TYR A 169 0.94 10.23 13.06
N MET A 170 -0.33 9.85 13.33
CA MET A 170 -0.71 8.44 13.36
C MET A 170 -0.54 7.75 12.02
N SER A 171 -0.46 8.49 10.92
CA SER A 171 -0.10 7.95 9.60
C SER A 171 1.31 7.36 9.57
N ILE A 172 2.27 8.01 10.24
CA ILE A 172 3.64 7.50 10.35
C ILE A 172 3.65 6.20 11.16
N VAL A 173 2.84 6.14 12.23
CA VAL A 173 2.70 4.92 13.05
C VAL A 173 2.08 3.80 12.21
N ALA A 174 1.05 4.10 11.41
CA ALA A 174 0.40 3.14 10.53
C ALA A 174 1.39 2.58 9.49
N ASN A 175 2.18 3.42 8.83
CA ASN A 175 3.24 3.00 7.92
C ASN A 175 4.32 2.17 8.64
N GLY A 176 4.67 2.53 9.88
CA GLY A 176 5.59 1.76 10.71
C GLY A 176 5.08 0.35 11.01
N ILE A 177 3.78 0.20 11.30
CA ILE A 177 3.12 -1.09 11.49
C ILE A 177 3.18 -1.91 10.18
N GLN A 178 2.84 -1.30 9.04
CA GLN A 178 2.92 -1.98 7.74
C GLN A 178 4.34 -2.48 7.46
N LEU A 179 5.36 -1.67 7.75
CA LEU A 179 6.76 -2.02 7.54
C LEU A 179 7.18 -3.21 8.41
N ILE A 180 6.89 -3.15 9.72
CA ILE A 180 7.23 -4.21 10.67
C ILE A 180 6.55 -5.51 10.27
N LEU A 181 5.27 -5.47 9.99
CA LEU A 181 4.51 -6.66 9.58
C LEU A 181 5.03 -7.23 8.25
N SER A 182 5.38 -6.38 7.30
CA SER A 182 6.01 -6.83 6.06
C SER A 182 7.30 -7.60 6.35
N ILE A 183 8.21 -7.05 7.16
CA ILE A 183 9.47 -7.73 7.50
C ILE A 183 9.22 -9.09 8.18
N LEU A 184 8.26 -9.16 9.12
CA LEU A 184 7.96 -10.38 9.85
C LEU A 184 7.32 -11.45 8.95
N ILE A 185 6.38 -11.07 8.10
CA ILE A 185 5.64 -12.00 7.24
C ILE A 185 6.52 -12.57 6.12
N TRP A 186 7.43 -11.78 5.57
CA TRP A 186 8.32 -12.28 4.53
C TRP A 186 9.41 -13.22 5.03
N TYR A 187 9.74 -13.20 6.34
CA TYR A 187 10.82 -14.02 6.93
C TYR A 187 10.70 -15.53 6.64
N PRO A 188 9.57 -16.20 6.90
CA PRO A 188 9.46 -17.66 6.72
C PRO A 188 9.48 -18.11 5.26
N PHE A 189 9.33 -17.19 4.30
CA PHE A 189 9.30 -17.50 2.86
C PHE A 189 10.62 -17.15 2.17
N PHE A 190 11.54 -16.53 2.87
CA PHE A 190 12.87 -16.14 2.40
C PHE A 190 13.93 -17.18 2.81
#